data_c65bfab66e4dafa75e1e65df5ba99963
#
_entry.id   c65bfab66e4dafa75e1e65df5ba99963
#
_cell.length_a   1.000
_cell.length_b   1.000
_cell.length_c   1.000
_cell.angle_alpha   90.00
_cell.angle_beta   90.00
_cell.angle_gamma   90.00
#
_symmetry.space_group_name_H-M   'P 1'
#
loop_
_entity.id
_entity.type
_entity.pdbx_description
1 polymer ?
#
loop_
_entity_poly.entity_id
_entity_poly.type
_entity_poly.pdbx_seq_one_letter_code
_entity_poly.pdbx_strand_id
1 'polypeptide(L)'
;MKKFCQKLVGNKELIKINYYIAPLNKKTHPEQYLEQQKFFNELKKIKKFNIILGRLEKRKRDGEIYYVEKASDVDLALDLALDAQKEIYDEAYLISNYGDFSGATNAVKDFKKEIIYVAIGNRKVVSHYLKNVASRTFYITKNFISDCKLKT
;
A
#
# COMPACT_ATOMS: atom_id res chain seq x y z
N MET A 1 -5.90 11.31 -3.14
CA MET A 1 -4.88 10.54 -2.38
C MET A 1 -4.21 11.38 -1.28
N LYS A 2 -3.58 12.55 -1.56
CA LYS A 2 -2.90 13.37 -0.53
C LYS A 2 -3.79 13.68 0.69
N LYS A 3 -5.01 14.17 0.47
CA LYS A 3 -5.98 14.48 1.52
C LYS A 3 -6.31 13.26 2.39
N PHE A 4 -6.43 12.09 1.77
CA PHE A 4 -6.65 10.82 2.46
C PHE A 4 -5.48 10.49 3.41
N CYS A 5 -4.25 10.52 2.91
CA CYS A 5 -3.08 10.23 3.73
C CYS A 5 -2.91 11.25 4.87
N GLN A 6 -3.09 12.54 4.59
CA GLN A 6 -3.00 13.58 5.62
C GLN A 6 -4.08 13.41 6.70
N LYS A 7 -5.31 13.07 6.31
CA LYS A 7 -6.39 12.81 7.26
C LYS A 7 -6.11 11.56 8.11
N LEU A 8 -5.48 10.55 7.50
CA LEU A 8 -5.12 9.32 8.19
C LEU A 8 -4.09 9.56 9.30
N VAL A 9 -3.04 10.34 9.01
CA VAL A 9 -1.97 10.64 9.98
C VAL A 9 -2.33 11.78 10.94
N GLY A 10 -3.42 12.53 10.67
CA GLY A 10 -3.88 13.64 11.50
C GLY A 10 -2.89 14.80 11.52
N ASN A 11 -2.53 15.25 12.73
CA ASN A 11 -1.60 16.37 12.96
C ASN A 11 -0.12 15.97 12.86
N LYS A 12 0.19 14.68 12.63
CA LYS A 12 1.57 14.21 12.49
C LYS A 12 2.17 14.62 11.16
N GLU A 13 3.48 14.74 11.10
CA GLU A 13 4.17 15.01 9.85
C GLU A 13 4.11 13.78 8.93
N LEU A 14 3.56 13.94 7.74
CA LEU A 14 3.58 12.94 6.69
C LEU A 14 4.94 12.99 5.98
N ILE A 15 5.80 12.01 6.24
CA ILE A 15 7.17 11.99 5.73
C ILE A 15 7.21 11.45 4.31
N LYS A 16 6.53 10.33 4.05
CA LYS A 16 6.52 9.68 2.74
C LYS A 16 5.27 8.83 2.53
N ILE A 17 4.87 8.67 1.28
CA ILE A 17 3.81 7.77 0.85
C ILE A 17 4.41 6.83 -0.18
N ASN A 18 4.38 5.54 0.08
CA ASN A 18 4.79 4.52 -0.86
C ASN A 18 3.57 3.77 -1.38
N TYR A 19 3.45 3.67 -2.69
CA TYR A 19 2.38 2.95 -3.37
C TYR A 19 2.96 1.84 -4.22
N TYR A 20 2.74 0.61 -3.79
CA TYR A 20 3.27 -0.60 -4.43
C TYR A 20 2.21 -1.16 -5.37
N ILE A 21 2.57 -1.37 -6.63
CA ILE A 21 1.64 -1.87 -7.65
C ILE A 21 2.41 -2.48 -8.81
N ALA A 22 1.86 -3.52 -9.42
CA ALA A 22 2.38 -3.98 -10.72
C ALA A 22 1.84 -3.13 -11.86
N PRO A 23 2.66 -2.83 -12.89
CA PRO A 23 2.18 -2.19 -14.10
C PRO A 23 1.25 -3.14 -14.87
N LEU A 24 0.21 -2.61 -15.47
CA LEU A 24 -0.61 -3.38 -16.40
C LEU A 24 0.16 -3.67 -17.70
N ASN A 25 -0.14 -4.80 -18.32
CA ASN A 25 0.47 -5.13 -19.61
C ASN A 25 -0.23 -4.37 -20.74
N LYS A 26 0.51 -3.49 -21.44
CA LYS A 26 0.00 -2.69 -22.54
C LYS A 26 -0.57 -3.54 -23.71
N LYS A 27 -0.04 -4.74 -23.93
CA LYS A 27 -0.49 -5.60 -25.05
C LYS A 27 -1.80 -6.30 -24.76
N THR A 28 -2.03 -6.70 -23.50
CA THR A 28 -3.24 -7.43 -23.09
C THR A 28 -4.35 -6.52 -22.59
N HIS A 29 -4.01 -5.35 -22.03
CA HIS A 29 -4.95 -4.40 -21.45
C HIS A 29 -4.59 -2.96 -21.85
N PRO A 30 -4.67 -2.61 -23.15
CA PRO A 30 -4.17 -1.31 -23.65
C PRO A 30 -4.90 -0.10 -23.04
N GLU A 31 -6.22 -0.17 -22.92
CA GLU A 31 -7.02 0.94 -22.37
C GLU A 31 -6.75 1.14 -20.88
N GLN A 32 -6.82 0.06 -20.10
CA GLN A 32 -6.57 0.09 -18.65
C GLN A 32 -5.11 0.51 -18.36
N TYR A 33 -4.16 0.12 -19.23
CA TYR A 33 -2.78 0.59 -19.14
C TYR A 33 -2.70 2.12 -19.27
N LEU A 34 -3.39 2.69 -20.26
CA LEU A 34 -3.41 4.15 -20.45
C LEU A 34 -4.05 4.87 -19.26
N GLU A 35 -5.13 4.33 -18.72
CA GLU A 35 -5.78 4.87 -17.51
C GLU A 35 -4.84 4.79 -16.29
N GLN A 36 -4.14 3.67 -16.11
CA GLN A 36 -3.16 3.51 -15.05
C GLN A 36 -2.02 4.54 -15.20
N GLN A 37 -1.52 4.78 -16.42
CA GLN A 37 -0.48 5.79 -16.65
C GLN A 37 -0.97 7.21 -16.32
N LYS A 38 -2.20 7.56 -16.70
CA LYS A 38 -2.82 8.84 -16.31
C LYS A 38 -2.89 8.96 -14.79
N PHE A 39 -3.34 7.93 -14.11
CA PHE A 39 -3.41 7.88 -12.66
C PHE A 39 -2.02 8.05 -12.01
N PHE A 40 -1.01 7.35 -12.49
CA PHE A 40 0.36 7.50 -12.01
C PHE A 40 0.91 8.91 -12.19
N ASN A 41 0.59 9.55 -13.32
CA ASN A 41 1.00 10.93 -13.57
C ASN A 41 0.36 11.91 -12.57
N GLU A 42 -0.89 11.68 -12.16
CA GLU A 42 -1.54 12.48 -11.11
C GLU A 42 -0.92 12.21 -9.73
N LEU A 43 -0.59 10.96 -9.41
CA LEU A 43 0.06 10.62 -8.15
C LEU A 43 1.46 11.23 -8.02
N LYS A 44 2.24 11.26 -9.11
CA LYS A 44 3.59 11.86 -9.14
C LYS A 44 3.61 13.37 -8.84
N LYS A 45 2.49 14.06 -9.03
CA LYS A 45 2.34 15.48 -8.67
C LYS A 45 2.23 15.69 -7.15
N ILE A 46 1.97 14.64 -6.39
CA ILE A 46 1.84 14.71 -4.94
C ILE A 46 3.23 14.67 -4.30
N LYS A 47 3.59 15.71 -3.58
CA LYS A 47 4.87 15.76 -2.86
C LYS A 47 4.98 14.61 -1.87
N LYS A 48 6.16 14.00 -1.77
CA LYS A 48 6.46 12.86 -0.88
C LYS A 48 5.76 11.54 -1.29
N PHE A 49 5.24 11.45 -2.52
CA PHE A 49 4.57 10.25 -3.05
C PHE A 49 5.49 9.48 -3.99
N ASN A 50 5.73 8.21 -3.67
CA ASN A 50 6.54 7.30 -4.45
C ASN A 50 5.66 6.19 -5.02
N ILE A 51 5.84 5.89 -6.30
CA ILE A 51 5.24 4.72 -6.95
C ILE A 51 6.34 3.69 -7.11
N ILE A 52 6.20 2.56 -6.44
CA ILE A 52 7.12 1.42 -6.52
C ILE A 52 6.45 0.37 -7.39
N LEU A 53 7.09 0.09 -8.52
CA LEU A 53 6.55 -0.82 -9.50
C LEU A 53 7.11 -2.23 -9.28
N GLY A 54 6.24 -3.18 -9.00
CA GLY A 54 6.54 -4.59 -9.16
C GLY A 54 6.76 -4.95 -10.63
N ARG A 55 6.90 -6.22 -10.92
CA ARG A 55 7.06 -6.73 -12.27
C ARG A 55 5.95 -7.71 -12.64
N LEU A 56 5.68 -7.81 -13.95
CA LEU A 56 4.82 -8.85 -14.51
C LEU A 56 5.69 -9.98 -15.07
N GLU A 57 5.48 -11.18 -14.59
CA GLU A 57 6.12 -12.38 -15.09
C GLU A 57 5.14 -13.12 -16.00
N LYS A 58 5.55 -13.34 -17.26
CA LYS A 58 4.78 -14.11 -18.22
C LYS A 58 4.86 -15.59 -17.87
N ARG A 59 3.72 -16.23 -17.77
CA ARG A 59 3.60 -17.67 -17.55
C ARG A 59 2.72 -18.32 -18.60
N LYS A 60 2.91 -19.63 -18.80
CA LYS A 60 2.09 -20.44 -19.71
C LYS A 60 1.53 -21.63 -18.93
N ARG A 61 0.23 -21.85 -19.06
CA ARG A 61 -0.45 -23.02 -18.50
C ARG A 61 -1.50 -23.49 -19.51
N ASP A 62 -1.50 -24.78 -19.84
CA ASP A 62 -2.46 -25.42 -20.74
C ASP A 62 -2.57 -24.75 -22.13
N GLY A 63 -1.43 -24.20 -22.63
CA GLY A 63 -1.39 -23.46 -23.89
C GLY A 63 -1.70 -21.97 -23.77
N GLU A 64 -2.30 -21.53 -22.69
CA GLU A 64 -2.66 -20.13 -22.44
C GLU A 64 -1.55 -19.34 -21.78
N ILE A 65 -1.41 -18.08 -22.17
CA ILE A 65 -0.45 -17.14 -21.59
C ILE A 65 -1.16 -16.25 -20.61
N TYR A 66 -0.64 -16.20 -19.38
CA TYR A 66 -1.11 -15.27 -18.35
C TYR A 66 0.06 -14.57 -17.70
N TYR A 67 -0.23 -13.49 -16.96
CA TYR A 67 0.77 -12.70 -16.27
C TYR A 67 0.54 -12.76 -14.76
N VAL A 68 1.62 -12.91 -14.01
CA VAL A 68 1.60 -12.94 -12.55
C VAL A 68 2.38 -11.74 -12.03
N GLU A 69 1.79 -11.02 -11.11
CA GLU A 69 2.48 -9.97 -10.36
C GLU A 69 3.54 -10.57 -9.46
N LYS A 70 4.69 -9.91 -9.40
CA LYS A 70 5.84 -10.29 -8.58
C LYS A 70 6.49 -9.04 -7.98
N ALA A 71 7.07 -9.24 -6.82
CA ALA A 71 7.91 -8.32 -6.08
C ALA A 71 7.19 -7.25 -5.25
N SER A 72 6.01 -6.76 -5.63
CA SER A 72 5.34 -5.67 -4.89
C SER A 72 5.23 -5.93 -3.39
N ASP A 73 4.81 -7.13 -2.98
CA ASP A 73 4.65 -7.49 -1.57
C ASP A 73 5.99 -7.61 -0.85
N VAL A 74 6.99 -8.18 -1.53
CA VAL A 74 8.35 -8.31 -0.99
C VAL A 74 8.99 -6.94 -0.82
N ASP A 75 8.86 -6.07 -1.82
CA ASP A 75 9.39 -4.71 -1.79
C ASP A 75 8.73 -3.89 -0.68
N LEU A 76 7.41 -4.02 -0.52
CA LEU A 76 6.69 -3.36 0.58
C LEU A 76 7.20 -3.85 1.95
N ALA A 77 7.32 -5.16 2.14
CA ALA A 77 7.76 -5.74 3.40
C ALA A 77 9.19 -5.32 3.76
N LEU A 78 10.09 -5.32 2.76
CA LEU A 78 11.49 -4.90 2.94
C LEU A 78 11.58 -3.41 3.25
N ASP A 79 10.94 -2.55 2.46
CA ASP A 79 10.95 -1.11 2.68
C ASP A 79 10.39 -0.75 4.05
N LEU A 80 9.30 -1.40 4.47
CA LEU A 80 8.69 -1.19 5.77
C LEU A 80 9.68 -1.48 6.91
N ALA A 81 10.37 -2.62 6.87
CA ALA A 81 11.31 -3.03 7.90
C ALA A 81 12.62 -2.22 7.86
N LEU A 82 13.20 -2.01 6.66
CA LEU A 82 14.45 -1.27 6.50
C LEU A 82 14.32 0.21 6.84
N ASP A 83 13.20 0.83 6.52
CA ASP A 83 12.94 2.22 6.90
C ASP A 83 12.79 2.37 8.42
N ALA A 84 12.19 1.38 9.10
CA ALA A 84 12.14 1.34 10.56
C ALA A 84 13.55 1.23 11.17
N GLN A 85 14.37 0.32 10.64
CA GLN A 85 15.76 0.13 11.07
C GLN A 85 16.61 1.39 10.89
N LYS A 86 16.40 2.12 9.78
CA LYS A 86 17.11 3.38 9.46
C LYS A 86 16.51 4.61 10.16
N GLU A 87 15.53 4.41 11.02
CA GLU A 87 14.84 5.48 11.75
C GLU A 87 14.21 6.56 10.85
N ILE A 88 13.78 6.18 9.64
CA ILE A 88 13.16 7.10 8.67
C ILE A 88 11.80 7.59 9.16
N TYR A 89 11.09 6.78 9.97
CA TYR A 89 9.79 7.12 10.54
C TYR A 89 9.66 6.62 11.98
N ASP A 90 8.73 7.20 12.71
CA ASP A 90 8.34 6.72 14.05
C ASP A 90 7.08 5.85 13.99
N GLU A 91 6.22 6.09 13.01
CA GLU A 91 4.94 5.42 12.85
C GLU A 91 4.66 5.15 11.36
N ALA A 92 4.33 3.90 11.04
CA ALA A 92 3.91 3.49 9.70
C ALA A 92 2.42 3.14 9.65
N TYR A 93 1.76 3.50 8.56
CA TYR A 93 0.37 3.16 8.27
C TYR A 93 0.33 2.13 7.13
N LEU A 94 0.14 0.86 7.48
CA LEU A 94 0.05 -0.23 6.52
C LEU A 94 -1.38 -0.38 6.02
N ILE A 95 -1.60 -0.05 4.76
CA ILE A 95 -2.90 -0.16 4.08
C ILE A 95 -2.88 -1.44 3.25
N SER A 96 -3.22 -2.56 3.86
CA SER A 96 -3.29 -3.88 3.21
C SER A 96 -4.13 -4.81 4.06
N ASN A 97 -4.81 -5.77 3.43
CA ASN A 97 -5.50 -6.85 4.13
C ASN A 97 -4.72 -8.19 4.05
N TYR A 98 -3.51 -8.19 3.53
CA TYR A 98 -2.67 -9.38 3.41
C TYR A 98 -1.98 -9.72 4.74
N GLY A 99 -2.30 -10.89 5.28
CA GLY A 99 -1.70 -11.39 6.52
C GLY A 99 -0.20 -11.67 6.44
N ASP A 100 0.34 -11.84 5.23
CA ASP A 100 1.75 -12.15 4.96
C ASP A 100 2.70 -11.04 5.41
N PHE A 101 2.19 -9.80 5.58
CA PHE A 101 2.97 -8.70 6.15
C PHE A 101 3.18 -8.78 7.67
N SER A 102 2.63 -9.79 8.35
CA SER A 102 2.77 -9.95 9.80
C SER A 102 4.23 -10.04 10.25
N GLY A 103 5.10 -10.72 9.48
CA GLY A 103 6.53 -10.79 9.76
C GLY A 103 7.22 -9.43 9.71
N ALA A 104 6.97 -8.64 8.66
CA ALA A 104 7.49 -7.28 8.52
C ALA A 104 6.95 -6.35 9.64
N THR A 105 5.68 -6.53 10.01
CA THR A 105 5.04 -5.78 11.11
C THR A 105 5.73 -6.06 12.46
N ASN A 106 6.10 -7.31 12.74
CA ASN A 106 6.85 -7.65 13.93
C ASN A 106 8.25 -7.03 13.91
N ALA A 107 8.97 -7.10 12.77
CA ALA A 107 10.29 -6.48 12.62
C ALA A 107 10.25 -4.96 12.91
N VAL A 108 9.24 -4.24 12.43
CA VAL A 108 9.03 -2.80 12.74
C VAL A 108 8.97 -2.58 14.25
N LYS A 109 8.23 -3.42 14.98
CA LYS A 109 8.10 -3.31 16.45
C LYS A 109 9.42 -3.63 17.17
N ASP A 110 10.20 -4.57 16.66
CA ASP A 110 11.53 -4.90 17.20
C ASP A 110 12.48 -3.68 17.10
N PHE A 111 12.35 -2.87 16.05
CA PHE A 111 13.03 -1.59 15.90
C PHE A 111 12.40 -0.43 16.71
N LYS A 112 11.48 -0.73 17.65
CA LYS A 112 10.81 0.25 18.52
C LYS A 112 9.99 1.31 17.75
N LYS A 113 9.51 0.97 16.56
CA LYS A 113 8.61 1.81 15.77
C LYS A 113 7.17 1.29 15.86
N GLU A 114 6.20 2.19 15.67
CA GLU A 114 4.80 1.81 15.68
C GLU A 114 4.31 1.47 14.28
N ILE A 115 3.39 0.51 14.20
CA ILE A 115 2.69 0.18 12.97
C ILE A 115 1.19 0.18 13.19
N ILE A 116 0.51 0.99 12.38
CA ILE A 116 -0.95 1.10 12.38
C ILE A 116 -1.47 0.31 11.18
N TYR A 117 -2.18 -0.77 11.47
CA TYR A 117 -2.89 -1.50 10.44
C TYR A 117 -4.14 -0.73 10.01
N VAL A 118 -4.19 -0.33 8.75
CA VAL A 118 -5.33 0.40 8.17
C VAL A 118 -6.23 -0.60 7.43
N ALA A 119 -7.28 -1.04 8.12
CA ALA A 119 -8.20 -2.04 7.62
C ALA A 119 -9.24 -1.43 6.67
N ILE A 120 -9.34 -1.99 5.46
CA ILE A 120 -10.30 -1.58 4.44
C ILE A 120 -11.30 -2.70 4.20
N GLY A 121 -12.59 -2.35 4.21
CA GLY A 121 -13.68 -3.28 3.94
C GLY A 121 -14.43 -3.74 5.18
N ASN A 122 -15.17 -4.83 5.03
CA ASN A 122 -15.94 -5.40 6.12
C ASN A 122 -15.09 -6.35 7.00
N ARG A 123 -15.62 -6.75 8.15
CA ARG A 123 -14.91 -7.61 9.11
C ARG A 123 -14.45 -8.96 8.54
N LYS A 124 -15.06 -9.46 7.45
CA LYS A 124 -14.71 -10.75 6.83
C LYS A 124 -13.43 -10.69 6.00
N VAL A 125 -13.08 -9.52 5.49
CA VAL A 125 -11.88 -9.30 4.64
C VAL A 125 -10.72 -8.69 5.40
N VAL A 126 -10.93 -8.24 6.63
CA VAL A 126 -9.89 -7.68 7.50
C VAL A 126 -8.97 -8.78 7.98
N SER A 127 -7.67 -8.60 7.83
CA SER A 127 -6.67 -9.59 8.25
C SER A 127 -6.62 -9.73 9.76
N HIS A 128 -6.95 -10.92 10.25
CA HIS A 128 -6.82 -11.26 11.66
C HIS A 128 -5.35 -11.26 12.12
N TYR A 129 -4.43 -11.72 11.26
CA TYR A 129 -3.01 -11.73 11.55
C TYR A 129 -2.45 -10.32 11.76
N LEU A 130 -2.71 -9.39 10.83
CA LEU A 130 -2.26 -8.01 10.96
C LEU A 130 -2.87 -7.31 12.17
N LYS A 131 -4.15 -7.57 12.46
CA LYS A 131 -4.82 -7.03 13.64
C LYS A 131 -4.14 -7.45 14.95
N ASN A 132 -3.65 -8.68 15.02
CA ASN A 132 -3.03 -9.20 16.24
C ASN A 132 -1.60 -8.68 16.45
N VAL A 133 -0.86 -8.38 15.36
CA VAL A 133 0.55 -7.98 15.46
C VAL A 133 0.77 -6.47 15.39
N ALA A 134 -0.14 -5.72 14.76
CA ALA A 134 -0.02 -4.26 14.67
C ALA A 134 -0.15 -3.58 16.04
N SER A 135 0.48 -2.42 16.20
CA SER A 135 0.37 -1.61 17.42
C SER A 135 -1.06 -1.13 17.63
N ARG A 136 -1.74 -0.76 16.56
CA ARG A 136 -3.14 -0.34 16.53
C ARG A 136 -3.79 -0.71 15.20
N THR A 137 -5.12 -0.82 15.19
CA THR A 137 -5.91 -0.99 13.97
C THR A 137 -6.81 0.22 13.75
N PHE A 138 -6.74 0.80 12.56
CA PHE A 138 -7.62 1.88 12.11
C PHE A 138 -8.57 1.36 11.05
N TYR A 139 -9.88 1.51 11.26
CA TYR A 139 -10.89 1.06 10.31
C TYR A 139 -11.34 2.23 9.42
N ILE A 140 -11.17 2.07 8.11
CA ILE A 140 -11.68 3.04 7.14
C ILE A 140 -13.18 2.87 6.97
N THR A 141 -13.92 3.93 7.29
CA THR A 141 -15.37 4.01 7.12
C THR A 141 -15.73 4.69 5.79
N LYS A 142 -16.98 4.50 5.34
CA LYS A 142 -17.51 5.23 4.17
C LYS A 142 -17.42 6.75 4.35
N ASN A 143 -17.72 7.25 5.55
CA ASN A 143 -17.62 8.67 5.87
C ASN A 143 -16.17 9.18 5.77
N PHE A 144 -15.20 8.40 6.25
CA PHE A 144 -13.78 8.75 6.11
C PHE A 144 -13.40 8.96 4.64
N ILE A 145 -13.85 8.07 3.75
CA ILE A 145 -13.58 8.16 2.31
C ILE A 145 -14.31 9.34 1.68
N SER A 146 -15.60 9.56 2.02
CA SER A 146 -16.38 10.66 1.44
C SER A 146 -15.79 12.02 1.76
N ASP A 147 -15.27 12.20 2.98
CA ASP A 147 -14.61 13.44 3.39
C ASP A 147 -13.27 13.69 2.66
N CYS A 148 -12.69 12.64 2.08
CA CYS A 148 -11.45 12.73 1.31
C CYS A 148 -11.68 13.05 -0.18
N LYS A 149 -12.92 12.92 -0.67
CA LYS A 149 -13.26 13.33 -2.04
C LYS A 149 -13.12 14.84 -2.16
N LEU A 150 -12.60 15.29 -3.31
CA LEU A 150 -12.67 16.70 -3.65
C LEU A 150 -14.16 17.06 -3.79
N LYS A 151 -14.60 18.11 -3.13
CA LYS A 151 -15.89 18.74 -3.46
C LYS A 151 -15.74 19.25 -4.88
N THR A 152 -16.36 18.58 -5.83
CA THR A 152 -16.56 19.09 -7.20
C THR A 152 -17.44 20.32 -7.16
#